data_0ebaeb68079b38e6f5f06e432175fe84
#
_entry.id   0ebaeb68079b38e6f5f06e432175fe84
#
_cell.length_a   1.000
_cell.length_b   1.000
_cell.length_c   1.000
_cell.angle_alpha   90.00
_cell.angle_beta   90.00
_cell.angle_gamma   90.00
#
_symmetry.space_group_name_H-M   'P 1'
#
loop_
_entity.id
_entity.type
_entity.pdbx_description
1 polymer ?
#
loop_
_entity_poly.entity_id
_entity_poly.type
_entity_poly.pdbx_seq_one_letter_code
_entity_poly.pdbx_strand_id
1 'polypeptide(L)'
;MRRYFDPKIYRVILFDQRGCGRSRPYASVENNTTQDLIQDIEAIRTHLGINQWIVFGGSWGATLALLYSQAFNSAVTHLVLRGVFLMTRTELDWFYGGGAGKFWPEQWKKFTDPIPLDEHHDLIAAYNKLSL
;
A
#
# COMPACT_ATOMS: atom_id res chain seq x y z
N MET A 1 -0.84 11.39 10.68
CA MET A 1 -1.01 10.09 11.33
C MET A 1 -0.77 10.16 12.84
N ARG A 2 0.40 10.58 13.34
CA ARG A 2 0.73 10.65 14.79
C ARG A 2 -0.32 11.36 15.67
N ARG A 3 -1.06 12.32 15.15
CA ARG A 3 -2.08 13.10 15.90
C ARG A 3 -3.28 12.26 16.40
N TYR A 4 -3.46 11.05 15.89
CA TYR A 4 -4.54 10.14 16.30
C TYR A 4 -4.18 9.27 17.50
N PHE A 5 -2.94 9.33 17.97
CA PHE A 5 -2.44 8.49 19.06
C PHE A 5 -1.88 9.35 20.18
N ASP A 6 -2.33 9.09 21.42
CA ASP A 6 -1.77 9.74 22.59
C ASP A 6 -0.32 9.27 22.81
N PRO A 7 0.67 10.18 22.75
CA PRO A 7 2.08 9.82 22.91
C PRO A 7 2.44 9.35 24.32
N LYS A 8 1.57 9.56 25.30
CA LYS A 8 1.73 9.04 26.68
C LYS A 8 1.40 7.55 26.77
N ILE A 9 0.59 7.04 25.82
CA ILE A 9 0.12 5.65 25.81
C ILE A 9 0.81 4.85 24.69
N TYR A 10 1.02 5.48 23.52
CA TYR A 10 1.47 4.78 22.32
C TYR A 10 2.85 5.24 21.86
N ARG A 11 3.73 4.27 21.62
CA ARG A 11 4.92 4.45 20.79
C ARG A 11 4.52 4.23 19.33
N VAL A 12 4.40 5.31 18.55
CA VAL A 12 4.00 5.24 17.14
C VAL A 12 5.23 5.11 16.24
N ILE A 13 5.28 4.05 15.44
CA ILE A 13 6.31 3.80 14.45
C ILE A 13 5.71 4.09 13.08
N LEU A 14 6.31 5.02 12.36
CA LEU A 14 5.96 5.37 10.98
C LEU A 14 7.19 5.10 10.11
N PHE A 15 6.98 4.41 9.01
CA PHE A 15 8.04 4.15 8.04
C PHE A 15 7.53 4.40 6.62
N ASP A 16 8.44 4.74 5.74
CA ASP A 16 8.20 4.80 4.31
C ASP A 16 8.62 3.45 3.71
N GLN A 17 7.74 2.81 2.93
CA GLN A 17 8.06 1.54 2.26
C GLN A 17 9.29 1.71 1.37
N ARG A 18 9.98 0.60 1.03
CA ARG A 18 11.11 0.63 0.10
C ARG A 18 10.70 1.31 -1.21
N GLY A 19 11.59 2.07 -1.81
CA GLY A 19 11.32 2.88 -2.99
C GLY A 19 10.50 4.15 -2.76
N CYS A 20 9.87 4.32 -1.60
CA CYS A 20 8.94 5.41 -1.31
C CYS A 20 9.51 6.43 -0.32
N GLY A 21 9.00 7.66 -0.40
CA GLY A 21 9.25 8.72 0.56
C GLY A 21 10.75 8.97 0.82
N ARG A 22 11.19 8.75 2.05
CA ARG A 22 12.59 8.93 2.48
C ARG A 22 13.43 7.65 2.40
N SER A 23 12.82 6.50 2.15
CA SER A 23 13.54 5.24 1.97
C SER A 23 14.38 5.26 0.69
N ARG A 24 15.51 4.55 0.71
CA ARG A 24 16.49 4.52 -0.39
C ARG A 24 16.74 3.06 -0.81
N PRO A 25 17.02 2.82 -2.13
CA PRO A 25 17.04 3.78 -3.23
C PRO A 25 15.63 4.30 -3.57
N TYR A 26 15.52 5.60 -3.90
CA TYR A 26 14.24 6.23 -4.21
C TYR A 26 13.68 5.76 -5.56
N ALA A 27 12.37 5.52 -5.61
CA ALA A 27 11.64 5.04 -6.79
C ALA A 27 12.15 3.70 -7.36
N SER A 28 12.98 2.95 -6.61
CA SER A 28 13.40 1.63 -7.05
C SER A 28 12.25 0.64 -6.97
N VAL A 29 12.10 -0.16 -8.01
CA VAL A 29 11.18 -1.30 -8.08
C VAL A 29 11.91 -2.64 -7.89
N GLU A 30 13.23 -2.62 -7.75
CA GLU A 30 14.05 -3.80 -7.53
C GLU A 30 13.73 -4.42 -6.16
N ASN A 31 13.49 -5.73 -6.14
CA ASN A 31 13.10 -6.48 -4.93
C ASN A 31 11.96 -5.79 -4.15
N ASN A 32 10.98 -5.21 -4.86
CA ASN A 32 9.88 -4.45 -4.25
C ASN A 32 8.54 -5.18 -4.43
N THR A 33 8.54 -6.47 -4.10
CA THR A 33 7.34 -7.29 -4.10
C THR A 33 6.55 -7.12 -2.78
N THR A 34 5.29 -7.53 -2.77
CA THR A 34 4.48 -7.55 -1.54
C THR A 34 5.15 -8.38 -0.44
N GLN A 35 5.80 -9.48 -0.82
CA GLN A 35 6.51 -10.33 0.14
C GLN A 35 7.71 -9.62 0.76
N ASP A 36 8.46 -8.86 -0.04
CA ASP A 36 9.57 -8.05 0.47
C ASP A 36 9.08 -6.99 1.47
N LEU A 37 7.93 -6.35 1.19
CA LEU A 37 7.32 -5.37 2.09
C LEU A 37 6.89 -6.00 3.43
N ILE A 38 6.36 -7.21 3.40
CA ILE A 38 6.01 -7.98 4.60
C ILE A 38 7.25 -8.27 5.45
N GLN A 39 8.36 -8.67 4.79
CA GLN A 39 9.62 -8.92 5.48
C GLN A 39 10.23 -7.64 6.06
N ASP A 40 10.12 -6.50 5.37
CA ASP A 40 10.57 -5.21 5.91
C ASP A 40 9.84 -4.83 7.21
N ILE A 41 8.52 -5.04 7.24
CA ILE A 41 7.73 -4.77 8.45
C ILE A 41 8.23 -5.62 9.62
N GLU A 42 8.47 -6.90 9.38
CA GLU A 42 8.98 -7.81 10.40
C GLU A 42 10.41 -7.46 10.84
N ALA A 43 11.26 -7.08 9.89
CA ALA A 43 12.62 -6.62 10.18
C ALA A 43 12.61 -5.36 11.07
N ILE A 44 11.73 -4.40 10.79
CA ILE A 44 11.56 -3.18 11.61
C ILE A 44 11.11 -3.56 13.02
N ARG A 45 10.10 -4.42 13.16
CA ARG A 45 9.61 -4.89 14.47
C ARG A 45 10.73 -5.50 15.29
N THR A 46 11.45 -6.43 14.69
CA THR A 46 12.53 -7.17 15.33
C THR A 46 13.70 -6.25 15.71
N HIS A 47 14.11 -5.35 14.80
CA HIS A 47 15.17 -4.36 15.04
C HIS A 47 14.84 -3.45 16.22
N LEU A 48 13.56 -3.11 16.41
CA LEU A 48 13.10 -2.27 17.52
C LEU A 48 12.87 -3.04 18.82
N GLY A 49 13.10 -4.35 18.85
CA GLY A 49 12.91 -5.21 20.00
C GLY A 49 11.45 -5.32 20.44
N ILE A 50 10.50 -5.20 19.51
CA ILE A 50 9.06 -5.24 19.82
C ILE A 50 8.59 -6.68 19.71
N ASN A 51 8.04 -7.23 20.80
CA ASN A 51 7.46 -8.58 20.77
C ASN A 51 6.15 -8.62 19.98
N GLN A 52 5.25 -7.71 20.29
CA GLN A 52 3.94 -7.61 19.65
C GLN A 52 3.55 -6.13 19.47
N TRP A 53 2.77 -5.84 18.47
CA TRP A 53 2.28 -4.50 18.19
C TRP A 53 0.85 -4.47 17.62
N ILE A 54 0.27 -3.29 17.65
CA ILE A 54 -0.93 -2.95 16.89
C ILE A 54 -0.51 -2.50 15.50
N VAL A 55 -1.09 -3.05 14.46
CA VAL A 55 -0.81 -2.65 13.08
C VAL A 55 -1.95 -1.79 12.56
N PHE A 56 -1.58 -0.60 12.05
CA PHE A 56 -2.51 0.35 11.43
C PHE A 56 -2.23 0.44 9.93
N GLY A 57 -3.24 0.18 9.10
CA GLY A 57 -3.12 0.25 7.65
C GLY A 57 -4.31 0.97 7.00
N GLY A 58 -4.02 1.78 5.97
CA GLY A 58 -5.05 2.44 5.16
C GLY A 58 -4.88 2.18 3.67
N SER A 59 -5.98 1.92 2.94
CA SER A 59 -5.98 1.60 1.51
C SER A 59 -5.06 0.40 1.22
N TRP A 60 -4.06 0.52 0.34
CA TRP A 60 -3.02 -0.49 0.14
C TRP A 60 -2.37 -0.95 1.45
N GLY A 61 -2.16 -0.02 2.39
CA GLY A 61 -1.65 -0.36 3.72
C GLY A 61 -2.57 -1.27 4.53
N ALA A 62 -3.88 -1.27 4.27
CA ALA A 62 -4.80 -2.23 4.88
C ALA A 62 -4.58 -3.64 4.33
N THR A 63 -4.40 -3.78 3.01
CA THR A 63 -4.04 -5.04 2.35
C THR A 63 -2.73 -5.58 2.93
N LEU A 64 -1.71 -4.73 3.00
CA LEU A 64 -0.39 -5.11 3.51
C LEU A 64 -0.44 -5.50 4.99
N ALA A 65 -1.22 -4.78 5.81
CA ALA A 65 -1.44 -5.10 7.22
C ALA A 65 -2.11 -6.46 7.42
N LEU A 66 -3.09 -6.80 6.58
CA LEU A 66 -3.75 -8.10 6.60
C LEU A 66 -2.77 -9.23 6.21
N LEU A 67 -2.02 -9.06 5.14
CA LEU A 67 -1.04 -10.05 4.69
C LEU A 67 0.08 -10.25 5.72
N TYR A 68 0.58 -9.15 6.30
CA TYR A 68 1.55 -9.21 7.38
C TYR A 68 1.00 -9.96 8.60
N SER A 69 -0.24 -9.69 9.01
CA SER A 69 -0.85 -10.36 10.16
C SER A 69 -1.08 -11.85 9.94
N GLN A 70 -1.29 -12.28 8.70
CA GLN A 70 -1.37 -13.69 8.35
C GLN A 70 0.00 -14.37 8.40
N ALA A 71 1.04 -13.70 7.92
CA ALA A 71 2.41 -14.22 7.92
C ALA A 71 3.03 -14.26 9.33
N PHE A 72 2.73 -13.27 10.16
CA PHE A 72 3.30 -13.07 11.50
C PHE A 72 2.21 -12.87 12.56
N ASN A 73 1.25 -13.79 12.64
CA ASN A 73 0.07 -13.67 13.50
C ASN A 73 0.40 -13.51 14.99
N SER A 74 1.46 -14.15 15.47
CA SER A 74 1.92 -14.02 16.86
C SER A 74 2.49 -12.64 17.20
N ALA A 75 2.89 -11.85 16.18
CA ALA A 75 3.44 -10.51 16.35
C ALA A 75 2.37 -9.41 16.38
N VAL A 76 1.12 -9.72 15.99
CA VAL A 76 0.04 -8.73 15.83
C VAL A 76 -1.03 -8.95 16.91
N THR A 77 -1.22 -7.95 17.77
CA THR A 77 -2.27 -7.98 18.79
C THR A 77 -3.60 -7.49 18.25
N HIS A 78 -3.58 -6.42 17.46
CA HIS A 78 -4.79 -5.80 16.88
C HIS A 78 -4.48 -5.24 15.49
N LEU A 79 -5.51 -5.23 14.63
CA LEU A 79 -5.49 -4.55 13.34
C LEU A 79 -6.46 -3.36 13.37
N VAL A 80 -5.98 -2.21 12.93
CA VAL A 80 -6.81 -1.04 12.69
C VAL A 80 -6.75 -0.72 11.20
N LEU A 81 -7.82 -0.98 10.50
CA LEU A 81 -7.90 -0.86 9.04
C LEU A 81 -8.81 0.30 8.65
N ARG A 82 -8.35 1.12 7.71
CA ARG A 82 -9.10 2.26 7.19
C ARG A 82 -9.14 2.21 5.67
N GLY A 83 -10.35 2.43 5.09
CA GLY A 83 -10.53 2.38 3.64
C GLY A 83 -10.00 1.05 3.10
N VAL A 84 -10.55 -0.03 3.62
CA VAL A 84 -10.10 -1.39 3.32
C VAL A 84 -10.13 -1.62 1.81
N PHE A 85 -9.02 -2.08 1.28
CA PHE A 85 -8.82 -2.44 -0.12
C PHE A 85 -8.24 -3.85 -0.17
N LEU A 86 -8.93 -4.78 -0.78
CA LEU A 86 -8.58 -6.19 -0.79
C LEU A 86 -8.00 -6.65 -2.13
N MET A 87 -7.83 -5.74 -3.09
CA MET A 87 -7.36 -6.03 -4.44
C MET A 87 -8.27 -7.00 -5.21
N THR A 88 -9.57 -7.02 -4.87
CA THR A 88 -10.54 -7.83 -5.60
C THR A 88 -10.71 -7.30 -7.04
N ARG A 89 -11.11 -8.18 -7.95
CA ARG A 89 -11.36 -7.77 -9.35
C ARG A 89 -12.35 -6.62 -9.42
N THR A 90 -13.42 -6.66 -8.64
CA THR A 90 -14.42 -5.59 -8.56
C THR A 90 -13.84 -4.25 -8.14
N GLU A 91 -12.95 -4.24 -7.13
CA GLU A 91 -12.29 -3.01 -6.69
C GLU A 91 -11.32 -2.47 -7.76
N LEU A 92 -10.55 -3.36 -8.39
CA LEU A 92 -9.63 -2.97 -9.46
C LEU A 92 -10.38 -2.41 -10.67
N ASP A 93 -11.47 -3.03 -11.09
CA ASP A 93 -12.31 -2.55 -12.18
C ASP A 93 -12.97 -1.21 -11.83
N TRP A 94 -13.36 -1.01 -10.57
CA TRP A 94 -13.89 0.28 -10.15
C TRP A 94 -12.81 1.36 -10.21
N PHE A 95 -11.59 1.11 -9.72
CA PHE A 95 -10.51 2.10 -9.72
C PHE A 95 -9.96 2.35 -11.12
N TYR A 96 -9.66 1.31 -11.89
CA TYR A 96 -8.89 1.38 -13.14
C TYR A 96 -9.71 1.09 -14.39
N GLY A 97 -10.95 0.62 -14.27
CA GLY A 97 -11.88 0.40 -15.37
C GLY A 97 -12.89 1.55 -15.59
N GLY A 98 -12.61 2.74 -15.05
CA GLY A 98 -13.41 3.93 -15.28
C GLY A 98 -14.44 4.29 -14.21
N GLY A 99 -14.61 3.49 -13.16
CA GLY A 99 -15.50 3.81 -12.04
C GLY A 99 -15.11 5.11 -11.35
N ALA A 100 -13.83 5.27 -11.01
CA ALA A 100 -13.29 6.50 -10.42
C ALA A 100 -13.43 7.70 -11.37
N GLY A 101 -13.32 7.50 -12.67
CA GLY A 101 -13.48 8.54 -13.69
C GLY A 101 -14.86 9.21 -13.71
N LYS A 102 -15.89 8.51 -13.23
CA LYS A 102 -17.24 9.10 -13.10
C LYS A 102 -17.31 10.19 -12.03
N PHE A 103 -16.45 10.12 -11.01
CA PHE A 103 -16.41 11.09 -9.91
C PHE A 103 -15.34 12.18 -10.13
N TRP A 104 -14.25 11.83 -10.81
CA TRP A 104 -13.10 12.73 -11.07
C TRP A 104 -12.67 12.69 -12.54
N PRO A 105 -13.50 13.18 -13.47
CA PRO A 105 -13.27 13.04 -14.91
C PRO A 105 -12.00 13.74 -15.40
N GLU A 106 -11.65 14.90 -14.83
CA GLU A 106 -10.43 15.63 -15.22
C GLU A 106 -9.16 14.90 -14.78
N GLN A 107 -9.16 14.36 -13.56
CA GLN A 107 -8.04 13.57 -13.05
C GLN A 107 -7.94 12.24 -13.78
N TRP A 108 -9.08 11.62 -14.10
CA TRP A 108 -9.14 10.41 -14.90
C TRP A 108 -8.54 10.63 -16.29
N LYS A 109 -8.90 11.72 -16.94
CA LYS A 109 -8.33 12.07 -18.24
C LYS A 109 -6.79 12.19 -18.15
N LYS A 110 -6.26 12.94 -17.17
CA LYS A 110 -4.81 13.05 -16.95
C LYS A 110 -4.14 11.70 -16.67
N PHE A 111 -4.83 10.81 -16.01
CA PHE A 111 -4.35 9.46 -15.73
C PHE A 111 -4.33 8.60 -17.00
N THR A 112 -5.30 8.73 -17.89
CA THR A 112 -5.38 7.92 -19.12
C THR A 112 -4.61 8.52 -20.31
N ASP A 113 -4.42 9.84 -20.38
CA ASP A 113 -3.74 10.54 -21.48
C ASP A 113 -2.36 9.98 -21.89
N PRO A 114 -1.50 9.50 -20.95
CA PRO A 114 -0.22 8.90 -21.32
C PRO A 114 -0.33 7.53 -22.01
N ILE A 115 -1.48 6.89 -21.95
CA ILE A 115 -1.71 5.52 -22.43
C ILE A 115 -2.39 5.56 -23.82
N PRO A 116 -1.94 4.79 -24.80
CA PRO A 116 -2.63 4.63 -26.08
C PRO A 116 -4.08 4.14 -25.89
N LEU A 117 -5.00 4.66 -26.71
CA LEU A 117 -6.45 4.38 -26.57
C LEU A 117 -6.80 2.89 -26.68
N ASP A 118 -6.09 2.15 -27.50
CA ASP A 118 -6.26 0.71 -27.68
C ASP A 118 -5.82 -0.11 -26.44
N GLU A 119 -5.01 0.49 -25.55
CA GLU A 119 -4.59 -0.12 -24.28
C GLU A 119 -5.46 0.29 -23.09
N HIS A 120 -6.46 1.19 -23.25
CA HIS A 120 -7.34 1.63 -22.16
C HIS A 120 -8.22 0.52 -21.56
N HIS A 121 -8.32 -0.63 -22.23
CA HIS A 121 -9.04 -1.80 -21.71
C HIS A 121 -8.33 -2.47 -20.53
N ASP A 122 -7.02 -2.26 -20.36
CA ASP A 122 -6.23 -2.75 -19.22
C ASP A 122 -5.14 -1.73 -18.82
N LEU A 123 -5.55 -0.70 -18.10
CA LEU A 123 -4.66 0.38 -17.66
C LEU A 123 -3.57 -0.13 -16.69
N ILE A 124 -3.84 -1.20 -15.92
CA ILE A 124 -2.84 -1.77 -15.02
C ILE A 124 -1.69 -2.36 -15.83
N ALA A 125 -1.99 -3.18 -16.83
CA ALA A 125 -0.97 -3.75 -17.71
C ALA A 125 -0.24 -2.67 -18.52
N ALA A 126 -0.97 -1.66 -19.02
CA ALA A 126 -0.39 -0.56 -19.78
C ALA A 126 0.62 0.25 -18.94
N TYR A 127 0.26 0.62 -17.72
CA TYR A 127 1.18 1.32 -16.80
C TYR A 127 2.38 0.47 -16.39
N ASN A 128 2.19 -0.84 -16.22
CA ASN A 128 3.30 -1.74 -15.91
C ASN A 128 4.36 -1.76 -17.02
N LYS A 129 3.95 -1.65 -18.29
CA LYS A 129 4.89 -1.53 -19.42
C LYS A 129 5.69 -0.22 -19.40
N LEU A 130 5.09 0.88 -18.92
CA LEU A 130 5.77 2.18 -18.84
C LEU A 130 6.79 2.24 -17.68
N SER A 131 6.71 1.36 -16.70
CA SER A 131 7.60 1.32 -15.54
C SER A 131 8.83 0.43 -15.71
N LEU A 132 8.94 -0.25 -16.85
CA LEU A 132 10.09 -1.08 -17.23
C LEU A 132 11.05 -0.31 -18.13
#